data_e5eb78ccebcb40bd1305443add7963db
#
_entry.id   e5eb78ccebcb40bd1305443add7963db
#
_cell.length_a   1.000
_cell.length_b   1.000
_cell.length_c   1.000
_cell.angle_alpha   90.00
_cell.angle_beta   90.00
_cell.angle_gamma   90.00
#
_symmetry.space_group_name_H-M   'P 1'
#
loop_
_entity.id
_entity.type
_entity.pdbx_description
1 polymer ?
#
loop_
_entity_poly.entity_id
_entity_poly.type
_entity_poly.pdbx_seq_one_letter_code
_entity_poly.pdbx_strand_id
1 'polypeptide(L)'
;SMNYAVLMYATRHRDELLYNIYKMGKNSIDKGRKDTWTQYPKRSDEITERFKKEQAPKPEASGSEGMGRNVGAIPMKLYDSVFKNPVLRDARAYVLPYNQADFATATRFANALIRTGIVVHRATADFSSNGKNYPAGSLIVQCDQAFRPHIIDMFEPQDHPNDFQYPGGPPIAPYDAAGWTLAYQMGIEFDRVMEKLDGPFARIADGEVQALKGKSPEKMGKGGFILSAANNHSFVAVNELLKAGAEVYRINGSSVDAPAGSFYIPNKGKSAEWXLKNASSLGADLLATDMKTSSDMTXVNPSRIALWDXYGGSMAAGWMRWIMEQYHFNVELLYAQEIDKGNLKEKYDVILFVGGAMPSLQGSGRGLGGPKPEDTPEAFKKTIGNISVDKSIPELKKFMEAGGNILTIGSSTSLAYHLKLPVSNALAEMNNGKERELPNEKFYIPGSLMQITIDNDAKAAWGMRKTADVYFDDSPVFHIAPGAQTAGSIKPLAWFASEKTLRSGWAWGQAYLKDGIAAFAATVGKGTLFAFGPEISFRAQTHGSFKFIFNQLYQ
;
A
#
# COMPACT_ATOMS: atom_id res chain seq x y z
N SER A 1 12.95 20.41 -37.29
CA SER A 1 12.64 19.26 -36.41
C SER A 1 11.32 19.50 -35.69
N MET A 2 10.73 18.41 -35.18
CA MET A 2 9.47 18.48 -34.44
C MET A 2 9.59 19.40 -33.21
N ASN A 3 10.70 19.31 -32.48
CA ASN A 3 10.91 20.16 -31.32
C ASN A 3 10.90 21.66 -31.67
N TYR A 4 11.52 22.00 -32.79
CA TYR A 4 11.53 23.41 -33.26
C TYR A 4 10.10 23.87 -33.56
N ALA A 5 9.29 23.01 -34.20
CA ALA A 5 7.90 23.38 -34.52
C ALA A 5 7.08 23.59 -33.24
N VAL A 6 7.30 22.77 -32.18
CA VAL A 6 6.63 22.95 -30.90
C VAL A 6 7.02 24.31 -30.27
N LEU A 7 8.31 24.64 -30.30
CA LEU A 7 8.79 25.90 -29.75
C LEU A 7 8.19 27.08 -30.49
N MET A 8 8.14 27.00 -31.83
CA MET A 8 7.56 28.05 -32.65
C MET A 8 6.06 28.21 -32.38
N TYR A 9 5.33 27.09 -32.22
CA TYR A 9 3.91 27.12 -31.88
C TYR A 9 3.73 27.83 -30.53
N ALA A 10 4.51 27.44 -29.54
CA ALA A 10 4.41 28.03 -28.19
C ALA A 10 4.68 29.52 -28.23
N THR A 11 5.68 29.94 -29.01
CA THR A 11 6.02 31.38 -29.14
C THR A 11 4.87 32.18 -29.77
N ARG A 12 4.28 31.63 -30.83
CA ARG A 12 3.19 32.31 -31.53
C ARG A 12 1.90 32.38 -30.69
N HIS A 13 1.66 31.38 -29.82
CA HIS A 13 0.46 31.30 -29.02
C HIS A 13 0.72 31.56 -27.53
N ARG A 14 1.80 32.27 -27.26
CA ARG A 14 2.26 32.53 -25.88
C ARG A 14 1.15 33.04 -24.96
N ASP A 15 0.48 34.11 -25.41
CA ASP A 15 -0.52 34.78 -24.56
C ASP A 15 -1.71 33.85 -24.28
N GLU A 16 -2.15 33.11 -25.28
CA GLU A 16 -3.25 32.17 -25.14
C GLU A 16 -2.89 31.03 -24.20
N LEU A 17 -1.71 30.45 -24.37
CA LEU A 17 -1.26 29.33 -23.54
C LEU A 17 -1.10 29.74 -22.08
N LEU A 18 -0.51 30.94 -21.84
CA LEU A 18 -0.37 31.45 -20.47
C LEU A 18 -1.72 31.74 -19.84
N TYR A 19 -2.63 32.35 -20.61
CA TYR A 19 -3.98 32.61 -20.11
C TYR A 19 -4.72 31.33 -19.78
N ASN A 20 -4.55 30.29 -20.59
CA ASN A 20 -5.19 29.00 -20.34
C ASN A 20 -4.68 28.36 -19.04
N ILE A 21 -3.39 28.49 -18.74
CA ILE A 21 -2.84 28.01 -17.46
C ILE A 21 -3.54 28.71 -16.29
N TYR A 22 -3.63 30.04 -16.36
CA TYR A 22 -4.36 30.82 -15.35
C TYR A 22 -5.82 30.38 -15.24
N LYS A 23 -6.49 30.23 -16.38
CA LYS A 23 -7.91 29.90 -16.42
C LYS A 23 -8.18 28.49 -15.85
N MET A 24 -7.30 27.53 -16.11
CA MET A 24 -7.42 26.19 -15.53
C MET A 24 -7.39 26.25 -14.01
N GLY A 25 -6.44 27.00 -13.46
CA GLY A 25 -6.36 27.18 -12.01
C GLY A 25 -7.58 27.88 -11.44
N LYS A 26 -8.00 28.97 -12.08
CA LYS A 26 -9.18 29.73 -11.65
C LYS A 26 -10.43 28.86 -11.67
N ASN A 27 -10.62 28.07 -12.74
CA ASN A 27 -11.78 27.18 -12.84
C ASN A 27 -11.77 26.12 -11.72
N SER A 28 -10.59 25.60 -11.39
CA SER A 28 -10.46 24.64 -10.29
C SER A 28 -10.85 25.25 -8.94
N ILE A 29 -10.39 26.48 -8.69
CA ILE A 29 -10.77 27.20 -7.46
C ILE A 29 -12.29 27.36 -7.40
N ASP A 30 -12.90 27.82 -8.49
CA ASP A 30 -14.34 28.07 -8.55
C ASP A 30 -15.14 26.78 -8.35
N LYS A 31 -14.67 25.66 -8.95
CA LYS A 31 -15.33 24.36 -8.75
C LYS A 31 -15.28 23.93 -7.27
N GLY A 32 -14.17 24.19 -6.59
CA GLY A 32 -14.01 23.82 -5.19
C GLY A 32 -14.90 24.62 -4.23
N ARG A 33 -15.51 25.71 -4.72
CA ARG A 33 -16.37 26.58 -3.91
C ARG A 33 -17.85 26.24 -4.01
N LYS A 34 -18.21 25.23 -4.78
CA LYS A 34 -19.61 24.86 -4.98
C LYS A 34 -19.75 23.35 -5.13
N ASP A 35 -20.96 22.85 -5.11
CA ASP A 35 -21.21 21.44 -5.39
C ASP A 35 -20.91 21.15 -6.86
N THR A 36 -20.08 20.15 -7.10
CA THR A 36 -19.75 19.67 -8.43
C THR A 36 -19.66 18.15 -8.40
N TRP A 37 -19.63 17.58 -9.60
CA TRP A 37 -19.57 16.12 -9.77
C TRP A 37 -18.51 15.81 -10.79
N THR A 38 -17.52 14.99 -10.41
CA THR A 38 -16.50 14.51 -11.33
C THR A 38 -17.14 13.53 -12.33
N GLN A 39 -16.85 13.68 -13.59
CA GLN A 39 -17.33 12.78 -14.63
C GLN A 39 -16.35 11.62 -14.75
N TYR A 40 -16.79 10.44 -14.34
CA TYR A 40 -16.03 9.21 -14.52
C TYR A 40 -16.59 8.46 -15.72
N PRO A 41 -15.76 7.79 -16.54
CA PRO A 41 -16.26 7.05 -17.71
C PRO A 41 -17.39 6.08 -17.39
N LYS A 42 -17.30 5.35 -16.27
CA LYS A 42 -18.34 4.39 -15.89
C LYS A 42 -19.67 5.06 -15.56
N ARG A 43 -19.66 6.30 -15.08
CA ARG A 43 -20.91 7.05 -14.85
C ARG A 43 -21.60 7.37 -16.17
N SER A 44 -20.82 7.75 -17.19
CA SER A 44 -21.37 8.00 -18.52
C SER A 44 -21.91 6.72 -19.14
N ASP A 45 -21.18 5.62 -18.97
CA ASP A 45 -21.62 4.31 -19.46
C ASP A 45 -22.92 3.89 -18.80
N GLU A 46 -23.05 4.09 -17.49
CA GLU A 46 -24.27 3.76 -16.75
C GLU A 46 -25.47 4.56 -17.27
N ILE A 47 -25.28 5.85 -17.50
CA ILE A 47 -26.35 6.70 -18.06
C ILE A 47 -26.78 6.18 -19.42
N THR A 48 -25.82 5.84 -20.28
CA THR A 48 -26.09 5.28 -21.62
C THR A 48 -26.84 3.96 -21.53
N GLU A 49 -26.42 3.07 -20.62
CA GLU A 49 -27.08 1.77 -20.45
C GLU A 49 -28.52 1.92 -19.94
N ARG A 50 -28.73 2.82 -18.98
CA ARG A 50 -30.09 3.10 -18.48
C ARG A 50 -30.99 3.62 -19.60
N PHE A 51 -30.45 4.52 -20.44
CA PHE A 51 -31.20 5.06 -21.57
C PHE A 51 -31.58 3.95 -22.53
N LYS A 52 -30.63 3.05 -22.86
CA LYS A 52 -30.89 1.91 -23.74
C LYS A 52 -31.98 1.00 -23.19
N LYS A 53 -31.98 0.74 -21.89
CA LYS A 53 -32.99 -0.11 -21.24
C LYS A 53 -34.38 0.54 -21.30
N GLU A 54 -34.47 1.85 -21.13
CA GLU A 54 -35.74 2.58 -21.20
C GLU A 54 -36.29 2.62 -22.62
N GLN A 55 -35.42 2.53 -23.64
CA GLN A 55 -35.78 2.55 -25.04
C GLN A 55 -36.07 1.15 -25.61
N ALA A 56 -35.76 0.09 -24.86
CA ALA A 56 -35.97 -1.28 -25.33
C ALA A 56 -37.45 -1.53 -25.54
N PRO A 57 -37.83 -2.19 -26.66
CA PRO A 57 -39.25 -2.47 -26.91
C PRO A 57 -39.82 -3.41 -25.85
N LYS A 58 -40.99 -3.08 -25.31
CA LYS A 58 -41.71 -3.97 -24.42
C LYS A 58 -42.12 -5.22 -25.21
N PRO A 59 -42.19 -6.41 -24.57
CA PRO A 59 -42.43 -7.67 -25.30
C PRO A 59 -43.71 -7.76 -26.10
N GLU A 60 -44.61 -6.81 -26.00
CA GLU A 60 -45.92 -6.87 -26.65
C GLU A 60 -46.07 -6.06 -27.92
N ALA A 61 -45.03 -5.44 -28.43
CA ALA A 61 -45.11 -4.68 -29.67
C ALA A 61 -44.56 -5.53 -30.84
N SER A 62 -45.43 -6.39 -31.41
CA SER A 62 -45.09 -7.10 -32.63
C SER A 62 -45.44 -6.23 -33.83
N GLY A 63 -44.48 -6.02 -34.70
CA GLY A 63 -44.74 -5.52 -36.04
C GLY A 63 -44.26 -4.13 -36.36
N SER A 64 -43.08 -4.11 -36.88
CA SER A 64 -42.64 -3.38 -38.09
C SER A 64 -41.12 -3.31 -38.09
N GLU A 65 -40.58 -3.91 -39.12
CA GLU A 65 -39.16 -3.75 -39.47
C GLU A 65 -38.99 -2.29 -39.91
N GLY A 66 -38.56 -1.47 -38.97
CA GLY A 66 -38.25 -0.08 -39.26
C GLY A 66 -36.74 0.13 -39.27
N MET A 67 -36.26 0.54 -40.41
CA MET A 67 -34.86 0.92 -40.61
C MET A 67 -34.42 2.02 -39.64
N GLY A 68 -33.21 1.88 -39.15
CA GLY A 68 -32.41 2.97 -38.58
C GLY A 68 -33.07 3.72 -37.44
N ARG A 69 -32.99 3.16 -36.24
CA ARG A 69 -33.41 3.90 -35.07
C ARG A 69 -32.45 5.06 -34.85
N ASN A 70 -32.90 6.26 -35.11
CA ASN A 70 -32.29 7.46 -34.54
C ASN A 70 -32.43 7.30 -33.04
N VAL A 71 -31.34 6.93 -32.40
CA VAL A 71 -31.25 6.93 -30.94
C VAL A 71 -31.41 8.40 -30.53
N GLY A 72 -32.56 8.76 -30.02
CA GLY A 72 -32.82 10.13 -29.57
C GLY A 72 -31.78 10.57 -28.54
N ALA A 73 -31.68 11.88 -28.36
CA ALA A 73 -30.79 12.43 -27.34
C ALA A 73 -31.17 11.92 -25.95
N ILE A 74 -30.15 11.62 -25.13
CA ILE A 74 -30.38 11.17 -23.78
C ILE A 74 -31.04 12.31 -22.96
N PRO A 75 -32.21 12.06 -22.33
CA PRO A 75 -32.88 13.12 -21.58
C PRO A 75 -32.04 13.67 -20.43
N MET A 76 -32.15 14.96 -20.20
CA MET A 76 -31.41 15.66 -19.15
C MET A 76 -31.64 15.01 -17.76
N LYS A 77 -32.84 14.49 -17.50
CA LYS A 77 -33.16 13.85 -16.22
C LYS A 77 -32.23 12.68 -15.89
N LEU A 78 -31.73 11.97 -16.90
CA LEU A 78 -30.79 10.87 -16.68
C LEU A 78 -29.40 11.39 -16.29
N TYR A 79 -28.95 12.49 -16.89
CA TYR A 79 -27.72 13.15 -16.47
C TYR A 79 -27.89 13.71 -15.04
N ASP A 80 -29.04 14.30 -14.75
CA ASP A 80 -29.32 14.87 -13.41
C ASP A 80 -29.33 13.77 -12.34
N SER A 81 -29.72 12.55 -12.68
CA SER A 81 -29.71 11.43 -11.72
C SER A 81 -28.30 11.13 -11.20
N VAL A 82 -27.28 11.58 -11.90
CA VAL A 82 -25.86 11.41 -11.52
C VAL A 82 -25.29 12.77 -11.10
N PHE A 83 -25.39 13.78 -11.95
CA PHE A 83 -24.68 15.06 -11.77
C PHE A 83 -25.45 16.09 -10.93
N LYS A 84 -26.54 15.66 -10.28
CA LYS A 84 -27.22 16.43 -9.22
C LYS A 84 -27.53 15.54 -8.03
N ASN A 85 -27.02 14.32 -8.01
CA ASN A 85 -27.22 13.40 -6.89
C ASN A 85 -26.28 13.79 -5.75
N PRO A 86 -26.80 14.26 -4.61
CA PRO A 86 -25.93 14.71 -3.51
C PRO A 86 -24.96 13.65 -3.01
N VAL A 87 -25.32 12.37 -3.11
CA VAL A 87 -24.45 11.26 -2.67
C VAL A 87 -23.18 11.17 -3.52
N LEU A 88 -23.26 11.54 -4.80
CA LEU A 88 -22.15 11.41 -5.74
C LEU A 88 -21.31 12.67 -5.89
N ARG A 89 -21.66 13.74 -5.16
CA ARG A 89 -20.92 15.01 -5.32
C ARG A 89 -19.50 14.93 -4.79
N ASP A 90 -18.64 15.75 -5.32
CA ASP A 90 -17.25 15.85 -4.90
C ASP A 90 -17.16 16.55 -3.55
N ALA A 91 -16.15 16.19 -2.77
CA ALA A 91 -15.93 16.83 -1.46
C ALA A 91 -15.49 18.28 -1.63
N ARG A 92 -15.85 19.12 -0.65
CA ARG A 92 -15.44 20.52 -0.56
C ARG A 92 -14.13 20.66 0.21
N ALA A 93 -13.84 19.70 1.08
CA ALA A 93 -12.61 19.68 1.87
C ALA A 93 -12.37 18.26 2.40
N TYR A 94 -11.16 18.04 2.90
CA TYR A 94 -10.78 16.82 3.60
C TYR A 94 -10.15 17.19 4.93
N VAL A 95 -10.45 16.41 5.97
CA VAL A 95 -9.87 16.59 7.30
C VAL A 95 -9.07 15.36 7.68
N LEU A 96 -7.84 15.56 8.12
CA LEU A 96 -6.97 14.51 8.67
C LEU A 96 -7.00 14.68 10.20
N PRO A 97 -7.75 13.84 10.93
CA PRO A 97 -7.88 14.05 12.39
C PRO A 97 -6.53 13.86 13.10
N TYR A 98 -6.24 14.75 14.04
CA TYR A 98 -5.02 14.69 14.83
C TYR A 98 -4.99 13.47 15.75
N ASN A 99 -6.15 13.00 16.19
CA ASN A 99 -6.25 11.90 17.16
C ASN A 99 -6.28 10.51 16.53
N GLN A 100 -5.96 10.40 15.24
CA GLN A 100 -5.82 9.08 14.62
C GLN A 100 -4.57 8.36 15.14
N ALA A 101 -4.58 7.04 15.05
CA ALA A 101 -3.56 6.19 15.67
C ALA A 101 -2.15 6.46 15.16
N ASP A 102 -2.01 6.87 13.90
CA ASP A 102 -0.69 7.12 13.28
C ASP A 102 -0.72 8.48 12.58
N PHE A 103 -0.78 9.55 13.36
CA PHE A 103 -0.84 10.90 12.80
C PHE A 103 0.47 11.27 12.11
N ALA A 104 1.61 10.68 12.52
CA ALA A 104 2.88 10.96 11.84
C ALA A 104 2.83 10.50 10.36
N THR A 105 2.18 9.36 10.07
CA THR A 105 2.00 8.93 8.68
C THR A 105 1.06 9.89 7.95
N ALA A 106 0.00 10.38 8.60
CA ALA A 106 -0.86 11.41 8.02
C ALA A 106 -0.07 12.70 7.71
N THR A 107 0.90 13.04 8.57
CA THR A 107 1.80 14.18 8.30
C THR A 107 2.67 13.92 7.08
N ARG A 108 3.19 12.71 6.91
CA ARG A 108 3.95 12.34 5.70
C ARG A 108 3.08 12.50 4.44
N PHE A 109 1.81 12.10 4.52
CA PHE A 109 0.87 12.28 3.41
C PHE A 109 0.67 13.77 3.11
N ALA A 110 0.41 14.57 4.14
CA ALA A 110 0.24 16.02 3.96
C ALA A 110 1.49 16.65 3.36
N ASN A 111 2.68 16.18 3.77
CA ASN A 111 3.94 16.67 3.21
C ASN A 111 4.06 16.37 1.71
N ALA A 112 3.57 15.21 1.26
CA ALA A 112 3.55 14.90 -0.17
C ALA A 112 2.69 15.93 -0.93
N LEU A 113 1.55 16.30 -0.37
CA LEU A 113 0.70 17.34 -0.96
C LEU A 113 1.38 18.70 -0.96
N ILE A 114 2.00 19.06 0.16
CA ILE A 114 2.67 20.36 0.31
C ILE A 114 3.80 20.49 -0.74
N ARG A 115 4.59 19.43 -0.92
CA ARG A 115 5.69 19.43 -1.88
C ARG A 115 5.21 19.58 -3.32
N THR A 116 3.97 19.22 -3.60
CA THR A 116 3.41 19.30 -4.95
C THR A 116 2.49 20.51 -5.14
N GLY A 117 2.54 21.48 -4.21
CA GLY A 117 1.88 22.76 -4.40
C GLY A 117 0.50 22.89 -3.76
N ILE A 118 0.07 21.92 -2.97
CA ILE A 118 -1.22 22.00 -2.28
C ILE A 118 -1.07 22.81 -1.00
N VAL A 119 -2.04 23.71 -0.75
CA VAL A 119 -2.13 24.46 0.49
C VAL A 119 -2.84 23.60 1.54
N VAL A 120 -2.23 23.47 2.69
CA VAL A 120 -2.77 22.72 3.82
C VAL A 120 -2.91 23.70 5.00
N HIS A 121 -3.99 23.56 5.75
CA HIS A 121 -4.21 24.34 6.97
C HIS A 121 -4.12 23.42 8.19
N ARG A 122 -3.77 24.01 9.33
CA ARG A 122 -3.74 23.33 10.62
C ARG A 122 -4.78 23.96 11.53
N ALA A 123 -5.60 23.14 12.20
CA ALA A 123 -6.56 23.64 13.18
C ALA A 123 -5.81 24.18 14.41
N THR A 124 -6.12 25.42 14.78
CA THR A 124 -5.50 26.08 15.93
C THR A 124 -6.30 25.88 17.21
N ALA A 125 -7.51 25.35 17.09
CA ALA A 125 -8.40 25.02 18.20
C ALA A 125 -9.28 23.86 17.76
N ASP A 126 -9.94 23.22 18.73
CA ASP A 126 -10.92 22.18 18.44
C ASP A 126 -12.04 22.78 17.59
N PHE A 127 -12.59 21.99 16.67
CA PHE A 127 -13.70 22.42 15.82
C PHE A 127 -14.60 21.23 15.51
N SER A 128 -15.78 21.53 15.01
CA SER A 128 -16.75 20.49 14.63
C SER A 128 -17.19 20.67 13.19
N SER A 129 -17.50 19.56 12.54
CA SER A 129 -18.06 19.56 11.20
C SER A 129 -18.99 18.35 11.08
N ASN A 130 -20.22 18.61 10.66
CA ASN A 130 -21.21 17.56 10.39
C ASN A 130 -21.38 16.59 11.58
N GLY A 131 -21.41 17.15 12.79
CA GLY A 131 -21.63 16.37 14.01
C GLY A 131 -20.42 15.64 14.55
N LYS A 132 -19.26 15.78 13.93
CA LYS A 132 -18.02 15.17 14.39
C LYS A 132 -17.09 16.25 14.94
N ASN A 133 -16.45 15.95 16.08
CA ASN A 133 -15.49 16.85 16.72
C ASN A 133 -14.07 16.48 16.31
N TYR A 134 -13.25 17.50 16.00
CA TYR A 134 -11.85 17.34 15.62
C TYR A 134 -10.97 18.13 16.57
N PRO A 135 -9.90 17.53 17.06
CA PRO A 135 -9.01 18.26 17.97
C PRO A 135 -8.12 19.25 17.24
N ALA A 136 -7.66 20.27 17.97
CA ALA A 136 -6.60 21.16 17.50
C ALA A 136 -5.42 20.32 17.00
N GLY A 137 -4.76 20.78 15.94
CA GLY A 137 -3.67 20.04 15.32
C GLY A 137 -4.10 19.22 14.11
N SER A 138 -5.41 19.01 13.92
CA SER A 138 -5.93 18.34 12.73
C SER A 138 -5.55 19.13 11.47
N LEU A 139 -5.36 18.44 10.35
CA LEU A 139 -4.98 19.09 9.09
C LEU A 139 -6.19 19.16 8.17
N ILE A 140 -6.30 20.27 7.47
CA ILE A 140 -7.44 20.53 6.57
C ILE A 140 -6.90 20.82 5.17
N VAL A 141 -7.47 20.13 4.17
CA VAL A 141 -7.17 20.37 2.76
C VAL A 141 -8.46 20.86 2.10
N GLN A 142 -8.53 22.15 1.81
CA GLN A 142 -9.67 22.73 1.12
C GLN A 142 -9.55 22.44 -0.37
N CYS A 143 -10.67 22.16 -1.04
CA CYS A 143 -10.66 21.83 -2.46
C CYS A 143 -10.71 23.06 -3.38
N ASP A 144 -10.90 24.26 -2.82
CA ASP A 144 -10.91 25.48 -3.65
C ASP A 144 -9.50 26.00 -3.88
N GLN A 145 -8.73 25.22 -4.63
CA GLN A 145 -7.33 25.49 -4.96
C GLN A 145 -7.08 25.22 -6.43
N ALA A 146 -6.05 25.85 -6.98
CA ALA A 146 -5.70 25.71 -8.38
C ALA A 146 -5.42 24.25 -8.77
N PHE A 147 -4.80 23.48 -7.85
CA PHE A 147 -4.46 22.08 -8.10
C PHE A 147 -5.48 21.11 -7.54
N ARG A 148 -6.76 21.51 -7.51
CA ARG A 148 -7.86 20.65 -7.07
C ARG A 148 -7.83 19.24 -7.71
N PRO A 149 -7.57 19.08 -9.03
CA PRO A 149 -7.51 17.74 -9.59
C PRO A 149 -6.49 16.83 -8.90
N HIS A 150 -5.34 17.36 -8.48
CA HIS A 150 -4.33 16.61 -7.77
C HIS A 150 -4.84 16.17 -6.38
N ILE A 151 -5.58 17.06 -5.69
CA ILE A 151 -6.18 16.71 -4.39
C ILE A 151 -7.14 15.53 -4.57
N ILE A 152 -8.00 15.60 -5.57
CA ILE A 152 -8.96 14.52 -5.85
C ILE A 152 -8.22 13.21 -6.14
N ASP A 153 -7.17 13.25 -6.94
CA ASP A 153 -6.38 12.05 -7.26
C ASP A 153 -5.76 11.41 -6.01
N MET A 154 -5.38 12.23 -5.03
CA MET A 154 -4.69 11.71 -3.84
C MET A 154 -5.66 11.14 -2.80
N PHE A 155 -6.91 11.63 -2.77
CA PHE A 155 -7.89 11.20 -1.77
C PHE A 155 -8.98 10.26 -2.29
N GLU A 156 -9.36 10.37 -3.57
CA GLU A 156 -10.53 9.65 -4.10
C GLU A 156 -10.10 8.43 -4.92
N PRO A 157 -10.95 7.39 -4.96
CA PRO A 157 -10.63 6.24 -5.81
C PRO A 157 -10.65 6.61 -7.29
N GLN A 158 -9.73 6.04 -8.04
CA GLN A 158 -9.79 6.08 -9.49
C GLN A 158 -10.75 4.97 -9.94
N ASP A 159 -11.49 5.23 -11.00
CA ASP A 159 -12.48 4.29 -11.53
C ASP A 159 -12.17 4.06 -13.02
N HIS A 160 -11.23 3.17 -13.26
CA HIS A 160 -10.73 2.89 -14.62
C HIS A 160 -11.80 2.16 -15.42
N PRO A 161 -12.08 2.59 -16.67
CA PRO A 161 -13.10 1.92 -17.48
C PRO A 161 -12.69 0.51 -17.89
N ASN A 162 -13.68 -0.31 -18.25
CA ASN A 162 -13.44 -1.66 -18.80
C ASN A 162 -12.93 -1.50 -20.23
N ASP A 163 -11.63 -1.52 -20.40
CA ASP A 163 -10.96 -1.15 -21.63
C ASP A 163 -10.39 -2.39 -22.33
N PHE A 164 -11.11 -2.87 -23.34
CA PHE A 164 -10.75 -4.07 -24.09
C PHE A 164 -10.53 -3.73 -25.56
N GLN A 165 -9.69 -4.51 -26.22
CA GLN A 165 -9.43 -4.33 -27.67
C GLN A 165 -10.70 -4.50 -28.50
N TYR A 166 -11.57 -5.44 -28.07
CA TYR A 166 -12.88 -5.67 -28.66
C TYR A 166 -13.70 -6.46 -27.62
N PRO A 167 -15.04 -6.47 -27.74
CA PRO A 167 -15.85 -7.20 -26.76
C PRO A 167 -15.44 -8.68 -26.66
N GLY A 168 -15.13 -9.12 -25.43
CA GLY A 168 -14.66 -10.49 -25.16
C GLY A 168 -13.19 -10.71 -25.47
N GLY A 169 -12.47 -9.69 -25.93
CA GLY A 169 -11.06 -9.78 -26.26
C GLY A 169 -10.14 -9.43 -25.09
N PRO A 170 -8.84 -9.29 -25.37
CA PRO A 170 -7.89 -8.99 -24.32
C PRO A 170 -8.01 -7.55 -23.81
N PRO A 171 -7.69 -7.32 -22.53
CA PRO A 171 -7.72 -5.96 -22.00
C PRO A 171 -6.60 -5.10 -22.57
N ILE A 172 -6.85 -3.79 -22.60
CA ILE A 172 -5.81 -2.81 -22.95
C ILE A 172 -5.18 -2.37 -21.63
N ALA A 173 -3.89 -2.65 -21.47
CA ALA A 173 -3.18 -2.34 -20.24
C ALA A 173 -3.10 -0.83 -20.02
N PRO A 174 -3.31 -0.35 -18.80
CA PRO A 174 -3.05 1.07 -18.51
C PRO A 174 -1.55 1.38 -18.66
N TYR A 175 -1.23 2.64 -18.89
CA TYR A 175 0.17 3.02 -19.06
C TYR A 175 1.04 2.63 -17.86
N ASP A 176 0.54 2.88 -16.64
CA ASP A 176 1.28 2.60 -15.41
C ASP A 176 0.36 1.86 -14.44
N ALA A 177 -0.42 2.58 -13.65
CA ALA A 177 -1.36 2.01 -12.69
C ALA A 177 -2.78 2.44 -13.04
N ALA A 178 -3.75 1.62 -12.67
CA ALA A 178 -5.17 1.94 -12.84
C ALA A 178 -5.74 2.63 -11.60
N GLY A 179 -5.17 2.39 -10.41
CA GLY A 179 -5.59 3.03 -9.18
C GLY A 179 -4.40 3.32 -8.29
N TRP A 180 -4.30 4.57 -7.83
CA TRP A 180 -3.10 5.03 -7.12
C TRP A 180 -3.41 5.89 -5.90
N THR A 181 -4.63 5.92 -5.41
CA THR A 181 -5.07 6.81 -4.32
C THR A 181 -4.10 6.75 -3.13
N LEU A 182 -3.30 7.80 -2.97
CA LEU A 182 -2.21 7.79 -1.99
C LEU A 182 -2.73 7.69 -0.55
N ALA A 183 -3.84 8.35 -0.24
CA ALA A 183 -4.42 8.28 1.11
C ALA A 183 -4.76 6.84 1.48
N TYR A 184 -5.24 6.05 0.53
CA TYR A 184 -5.56 4.64 0.76
C TYR A 184 -4.27 3.82 0.93
N GLN A 185 -3.28 4.04 0.06
CA GLN A 185 -2.01 3.31 0.15
C GLN A 185 -1.31 3.56 1.48
N MET A 186 -1.37 4.80 1.96
CA MET A 186 -0.71 5.16 3.22
C MET A 186 -1.52 4.75 4.44
N GLY A 187 -2.77 4.32 4.26
CA GLY A 187 -3.61 3.85 5.35
C GLY A 187 -3.99 4.93 6.35
N ILE A 188 -4.02 6.18 5.92
CA ILE A 188 -4.36 7.29 6.81
C ILE A 188 -5.88 7.38 7.00
N GLU A 189 -6.27 7.93 8.13
CA GLU A 189 -7.68 8.25 8.38
C GLU A 189 -7.96 9.67 7.93
N PHE A 190 -9.07 9.85 7.20
CA PHE A 190 -9.51 11.16 6.77
C PHE A 190 -11.02 11.16 6.59
N ASP A 191 -11.60 12.36 6.65
CA ASP A 191 -13.03 12.53 6.42
C ASP A 191 -13.25 13.49 5.26
N ARG A 192 -14.25 13.16 4.43
CA ARG A 192 -14.73 14.02 3.35
C ARG A 192 -15.73 15.01 3.94
N VAL A 193 -15.56 16.29 3.62
CA VAL A 193 -16.50 17.34 4.06
C VAL A 193 -17.25 17.85 2.83
N MET A 194 -18.57 17.71 2.85
CA MET A 194 -19.40 17.94 1.67
C MET A 194 -19.98 19.35 1.60
N GLU A 195 -19.81 20.14 2.64
CA GLU A 195 -20.28 21.52 2.70
C GLU A 195 -19.10 22.46 2.91
N LYS A 196 -19.34 23.75 2.76
CA LYS A 196 -18.30 24.76 3.03
C LYS A 196 -17.75 24.55 4.44
N LEU A 197 -16.43 24.47 4.57
CA LEU A 197 -15.78 24.26 5.86
C LEU A 197 -15.02 25.51 6.27
N ASP A 198 -15.48 26.14 7.35
CA ASP A 198 -14.79 27.26 7.99
C ASP A 198 -14.46 26.85 9.43
N GLY A 199 -13.41 27.42 9.96
CA GLY A 199 -13.01 27.10 11.32
C GLY A 199 -11.75 27.84 11.73
N PRO A 200 -11.21 27.54 12.91
CA PRO A 200 -9.99 28.17 13.42
C PRO A 200 -8.78 27.52 12.75
N PHE A 201 -8.54 27.86 11.50
CA PHE A 201 -7.51 27.24 10.66
C PHE A 201 -6.40 28.22 10.34
N ALA A 202 -5.14 27.82 10.54
CA ALA A 202 -3.97 28.59 10.16
C ALA A 202 -3.34 27.96 8.93
N ARG A 203 -3.07 28.79 7.93
CA ARG A 203 -2.44 28.34 6.70
C ARG A 203 -0.98 27.97 6.96
N ILE A 204 -0.58 26.79 6.52
CA ILE A 204 0.84 26.41 6.50
C ILE A 204 1.49 27.13 5.30
N ALA A 205 2.65 27.73 5.51
CA ALA A 205 3.34 28.44 4.45
C ALA A 205 3.61 27.52 3.26
N ASP A 206 3.49 28.07 2.05
CA ASP A 206 3.62 27.29 0.82
C ASP A 206 4.95 26.53 0.80
N GLY A 207 4.90 25.22 0.55
CA GLY A 207 6.07 24.39 0.44
C GLY A 207 6.74 24.07 1.77
N GLU A 208 6.22 24.52 2.91
CA GLU A 208 6.82 24.29 4.21
C GLU A 208 6.48 22.88 4.70
N VAL A 209 7.42 21.96 4.51
CA VAL A 209 7.28 20.57 4.95
C VAL A 209 7.21 20.54 6.47
N GLN A 210 6.25 19.81 7.01
CA GLN A 210 6.02 19.74 8.44
C GLN A 210 6.89 18.66 9.07
N ALA A 211 7.54 18.99 10.18
CA ALA A 211 8.30 18.01 10.96
C ALA A 211 7.35 16.95 11.52
N LEU A 212 7.79 15.70 11.53
CA LEU A 212 7.05 14.65 12.21
C LEU A 212 7.13 14.93 13.70
N LYS A 213 6.01 14.89 14.37
CA LYS A 213 5.96 15.22 15.79
C LYS A 213 5.02 14.25 16.52
N GLY A 214 5.59 13.40 17.35
CA GLY A 214 4.81 12.49 18.18
C GLY A 214 4.36 13.17 19.47
N LYS A 215 3.41 12.53 20.15
CA LYS A 215 2.88 13.01 21.43
C LYS A 215 3.76 12.52 22.55
N SER A 216 4.01 13.37 23.55
CA SER A 216 4.79 13.01 24.75
C SER A 216 3.94 13.18 25.99
N PRO A 217 4.09 12.30 27.00
CA PRO A 217 3.32 12.43 28.23
C PRO A 217 3.83 13.61 29.07
N GLU A 218 2.92 14.20 29.84
CA GLU A 218 3.28 15.28 30.77
C GLU A 218 4.11 14.76 31.94
N LYS A 219 3.88 13.51 32.34
CA LYS A 219 4.55 12.88 33.47
C LYS A 219 5.01 11.48 33.13
N MET A 220 6.11 11.06 33.69
CA MET A 220 6.60 9.71 33.54
C MET A 220 5.74 8.74 34.34
N GLY A 221 5.46 7.58 33.77
CA GLY A 221 4.80 6.49 34.47
C GLY A 221 5.81 5.79 35.40
N LYS A 222 5.30 5.18 36.44
CA LYS A 222 6.14 4.42 37.36
C LYS A 222 6.76 3.19 36.71
N GLY A 223 6.05 2.58 35.78
CA GLY A 223 6.51 1.39 35.06
C GLY A 223 7.41 1.69 33.88
N GLY A 224 7.09 2.74 33.13
CA GLY A 224 7.84 3.09 31.93
C GLY A 224 6.95 3.66 30.86
N PHE A 225 7.17 3.22 29.62
CA PHE A 225 6.50 3.78 28.45
C PHE A 225 5.98 2.70 27.51
N ILE A 226 4.92 3.05 26.78
CA ILE A 226 4.37 2.23 25.69
C ILE A 226 4.48 3.02 24.39
N LEU A 227 4.92 2.33 23.34
CA LEU A 227 4.86 2.80 21.97
C LEU A 227 3.87 1.90 21.23
N SER A 228 2.80 2.48 20.69
CA SER A 228 1.74 1.71 20.07
C SER A 228 2.19 1.00 18.80
N ALA A 229 1.82 -0.28 18.67
CA ALA A 229 2.06 -1.03 17.44
C ALA A 229 1.34 -0.41 16.24
N ALA A 230 0.29 0.37 16.47
CA ALA A 230 -0.50 0.97 15.38
C ALA A 230 0.23 2.13 14.68
N ASN A 231 1.26 2.69 15.31
CA ASN A 231 2.03 3.81 14.76
C ASN A 231 3.31 3.29 14.11
N ASN A 232 3.47 3.52 12.80
CA ASN A 232 4.67 3.08 12.09
C ASN A 232 5.95 3.66 12.70
N HIS A 233 5.88 4.85 13.28
CA HIS A 233 7.06 5.51 13.84
C HIS A 233 7.45 4.96 15.19
N SER A 234 6.62 4.13 15.81
CA SER A 234 7.05 3.36 16.98
C SER A 234 8.27 2.50 16.64
N PHE A 235 8.30 1.94 15.43
CA PHE A 235 9.44 1.12 14.98
C PHE A 235 10.71 1.93 14.86
N VAL A 236 10.62 3.20 14.45
CA VAL A 236 11.80 4.09 14.39
C VAL A 236 12.39 4.27 15.79
N ALA A 237 11.52 4.59 16.76
CA ALA A 237 11.97 4.79 18.16
C ALA A 237 12.58 3.52 18.72
N VAL A 238 11.93 2.36 18.47
CA VAL A 238 12.44 1.07 18.95
C VAL A 238 13.82 0.79 18.36
N ASN A 239 14.00 1.02 17.07
CA ASN A 239 15.30 0.76 16.42
C ASN A 239 16.40 1.62 17.02
N GLU A 240 16.11 2.89 17.32
CA GLU A 240 17.10 3.76 17.98
C GLU A 240 17.41 3.30 19.41
N LEU A 241 16.37 2.88 20.14
CA LEU A 241 16.57 2.34 21.50
C LEU A 241 17.43 1.08 21.48
N LEU A 242 17.18 0.17 20.55
CA LEU A 242 17.96 -1.07 20.42
C LEU A 242 19.41 -0.77 20.09
N LYS A 243 19.66 0.20 19.20
CA LYS A 243 21.04 0.64 18.88
C LYS A 243 21.75 1.18 20.13
N ALA A 244 21.01 1.82 21.01
CA ALA A 244 21.56 2.37 22.26
C ALA A 244 21.68 1.32 23.36
N GLY A 245 21.32 0.06 23.09
CA GLY A 245 21.42 -1.03 24.06
C GLY A 245 20.28 -1.06 25.07
N ALA A 246 19.17 -0.40 24.81
CA ALA A 246 18.03 -0.36 25.71
C ALA A 246 17.26 -1.67 25.73
N GLU A 247 16.64 -1.98 26.88
CA GLU A 247 15.66 -3.07 26.98
C GLU A 247 14.35 -2.61 26.37
N VAL A 248 13.84 -3.41 25.43
CA VAL A 248 12.53 -3.19 24.80
C VAL A 248 11.79 -4.53 24.80
N TYR A 249 10.50 -4.50 25.07
CA TYR A 249 9.66 -5.69 25.07
C TYR A 249 8.49 -5.50 24.10
N ARG A 250 8.03 -6.59 23.53
CA ARG A 250 6.74 -6.66 22.81
C ARG A 250 5.67 -7.14 23.78
N ILE A 251 4.54 -6.48 23.83
CA ILE A 251 3.38 -6.89 24.64
C ILE A 251 2.58 -7.88 23.80
N ASN A 252 2.44 -9.12 24.29
CA ASN A 252 1.82 -10.21 23.50
C ASN A 252 0.30 -10.13 23.46
N GLY A 253 -0.33 -9.54 24.47
CA GLY A 253 -1.78 -9.39 24.51
C GLY A 253 -2.19 -7.93 24.36
N SER A 254 -3.46 -7.69 24.07
CA SER A 254 -3.98 -6.32 24.02
C SER A 254 -4.49 -5.89 25.40
N SER A 255 -4.40 -4.59 25.66
CA SER A 255 -4.93 -3.98 26.88
C SER A 255 -5.68 -2.71 26.50
N VAL A 256 -6.29 -2.05 27.50
CA VAL A 256 -6.99 -0.79 27.29
C VAL A 256 -6.05 0.26 26.69
N ASP A 257 -4.80 0.24 27.11
CA ASP A 257 -3.83 1.27 26.75
C ASP A 257 -2.99 0.93 25.52
N ALA A 258 -2.99 -0.34 25.07
CA ALA A 258 -2.10 -0.74 23.99
C ALA A 258 -2.64 -1.95 23.23
N PRO A 259 -2.68 -1.90 21.90
CA PRO A 259 -3.01 -3.10 21.11
C PRO A 259 -1.89 -4.13 21.23
N ALA A 260 -2.22 -5.40 20.96
CA ALA A 260 -1.23 -6.48 20.94
C ALA A 260 -0.07 -6.10 20.01
N GLY A 261 1.14 -6.41 20.42
CA GLY A 261 2.34 -6.09 19.66
C GLY A 261 2.93 -4.73 19.94
N SER A 262 2.30 -3.95 20.82
CA SER A 262 2.88 -2.66 21.22
C SER A 262 4.18 -2.90 22.01
N PHE A 263 5.02 -1.89 22.02
CA PHE A 263 6.33 -1.99 22.65
C PHE A 263 6.28 -1.37 24.04
N TYR A 264 6.94 -2.04 25.00
CA TYR A 264 7.07 -1.57 26.35
C TYR A 264 8.54 -1.28 26.64
N ILE A 265 8.82 -0.09 27.17
CA ILE A 265 10.17 0.34 27.55
C ILE A 265 10.18 0.57 29.07
N PRO A 266 10.89 -0.27 29.85
CA PRO A 266 10.92 -0.09 31.31
C PRO A 266 11.53 1.25 31.72
N ASN A 267 11.05 1.80 32.79
CA ASN A 267 11.59 3.04 33.38
C ASN A 267 12.89 2.73 34.10
N LYS A 268 13.94 2.48 33.33
CA LYS A 268 15.29 2.14 33.86
C LYS A 268 16.35 2.92 33.11
N GLY A 269 17.24 3.48 33.87
CA GLY A 269 18.47 4.05 33.33
C GLY A 269 18.26 5.14 32.29
N LYS A 270 19.30 5.36 31.53
CA LYS A 270 19.32 6.42 30.50
C LYS A 270 18.37 6.22 29.34
N SER A 271 17.92 4.97 29.15
CA SER A 271 17.03 4.66 28.00
C SER A 271 15.66 5.33 28.14
N ALA A 272 15.10 5.31 29.36
CA ALA A 272 13.83 5.96 29.63
C ALA A 272 13.93 7.48 29.43
N GLU A 273 15.04 8.07 29.84
CA GLU A 273 15.31 9.50 29.64
C GLU A 273 15.40 9.81 28.13
N TRP A 274 16.08 9.00 27.43
CA TRP A 274 16.20 9.15 25.97
C TRP A 274 14.85 9.08 25.24
N UNK A 275 14.12 8.24 25.55
CA UNK A 275 12.93 8.04 25.07
C UNK A 275 12.09 9.15 25.20
N LEU A 276 12.04 9.62 26.36
CA LEU A 276 11.22 10.79 26.66
C LEU A 276 11.69 12.04 25.88
N LYS A 277 12.97 12.20 25.76
CA LYS A 277 13.55 13.36 25.07
C LYS A 277 13.39 13.29 23.54
N ASN A 278 13.48 12.12 22.95
CA ASN A 278 13.66 12.00 21.51
C ASN A 278 12.48 11.39 20.73
N ALA A 279 11.61 10.63 21.38
CA ALA A 279 10.55 9.89 20.68
C ALA A 279 9.67 10.81 19.83
N SER A 280 9.33 11.98 20.35
CA SER A 280 8.46 12.93 19.64
C SER A 280 9.08 13.36 18.31
N SER A 281 10.37 13.68 18.29
CA SER A 281 11.03 14.16 17.06
C SER A 281 11.18 13.05 16.01
N LEU A 282 10.99 11.79 16.43
CA LEU A 282 10.97 10.64 15.51
C LEU A 282 9.56 10.32 15.01
N GLY A 283 8.56 11.07 15.45
CA GLY A 283 7.17 10.85 15.06
C GLY A 283 6.46 9.82 15.94
N ALA A 284 7.10 9.32 16.99
CA ALA A 284 6.53 8.28 17.84
C ALA A 284 5.72 8.89 18.99
N ASP A 285 4.53 8.32 19.22
CA ASP A 285 3.67 8.73 20.35
C ASP A 285 4.09 7.91 21.57
N LEU A 286 4.50 8.59 22.63
CA LEU A 286 4.98 7.96 23.85
C LEU A 286 3.88 8.05 24.91
N LEU A 287 3.43 6.90 25.39
CA LEU A 287 2.41 6.82 26.44
C LEU A 287 3.05 6.36 27.74
N ALA A 288 2.86 7.12 28.82
CA ALA A 288 3.36 6.72 30.13
C ALA A 288 2.50 5.59 30.70
N THR A 289 3.14 4.64 31.40
CA THR A 289 2.42 3.50 31.98
C THR A 289 2.98 3.14 33.35
N ASP A 290 2.12 2.62 34.20
CA ASP A 290 2.52 2.01 35.48
C ASP A 290 2.74 0.50 35.35
N MET A 291 2.54 -0.05 34.16
CA MET A 291 2.79 -1.46 33.84
C MET A 291 4.23 -1.85 34.16
N LYS A 292 4.42 -3.09 34.57
CA LYS A 292 5.77 -3.64 34.81
C LYS A 292 5.99 -4.82 33.88
N THR A 293 7.25 -5.19 33.69
CA THR A 293 7.61 -6.37 32.90
C THR A 293 6.88 -7.60 33.44
N SER A 294 6.34 -8.40 32.54
CA SER A 294 5.56 -9.59 32.89
C SER A 294 5.81 -10.72 31.91
N SER A 295 5.26 -11.89 32.19
CA SER A 295 5.35 -13.08 31.33
C SER A 295 4.62 -12.89 30.00
N ASP A 296 3.74 -11.89 29.91
CA ASP A 296 3.02 -11.59 28.65
C ASP A 296 3.85 -10.71 27.72
N MET A 297 5.11 -10.49 28.03
CA MET A 297 6.01 -9.66 27.23
C MET A 297 7.18 -10.50 26.71
N THR A 298 7.62 -10.18 25.51
CA THR A 298 8.77 -10.86 24.87
C THR A 298 9.86 -9.83 24.54
N UNK A 299 11.04 -9.89 24.74
CA UNK A 299 12.06 -9.14 24.58
C UNK A 299 12.21 -8.96 23.21
N VAL A 300 12.59 -7.94 22.92
CA VAL A 300 12.83 -7.59 21.51
C VAL A 300 14.33 -7.52 21.26
N ASN A 301 14.78 -8.25 20.27
CA ASN A 301 16.18 -8.23 19.86
C ASN A 301 16.26 -7.80 18.40
N PRO A 302 17.29 -7.01 18.02
CA PRO A 302 17.45 -6.64 16.62
C PRO A 302 17.83 -7.85 15.79
N SER A 303 17.34 -7.89 14.55
CA SER A 303 17.68 -8.94 13.59
C SER A 303 18.79 -8.47 12.65
N ARG A 304 19.60 -9.43 12.21
CA ARG A 304 20.52 -9.21 11.10
C ARG A 304 19.73 -9.44 9.82
N ILE A 305 19.53 -8.37 9.07
CA ILE A 305 18.59 -8.35 7.94
C ILE A 305 19.36 -8.28 6.62
N ALA A 306 19.06 -9.20 5.71
CA ALA A 306 19.58 -9.16 4.34
C ALA A 306 18.44 -8.82 3.36
N LEU A 307 18.77 -8.00 2.37
CA LEU A 307 17.84 -7.64 1.29
C LEU A 307 18.44 -8.09 -0.04
N TRP A 308 17.76 -8.98 -0.74
CA TRP A 308 18.18 -9.44 -2.07
C TRP A 308 18.15 -8.29 -3.09
N ASP A 309 19.17 -8.31 -3.92
CA ASP A 309 19.19 -7.44 -5.10
C ASP A 309 19.89 -8.14 -6.26
N UNK A 310 19.79 -7.70 -7.49
CA UNK A 310 20.33 -8.17 -8.65
C UNK A 310 21.46 -7.31 -9.09
N TYR A 311 22.10 -7.85 -10.12
CA TYR A 311 23.07 -7.04 -10.86
C TYR A 311 22.33 -5.93 -11.59
N GLY A 312 22.88 -4.76 -11.57
CA GLY A 312 22.23 -3.58 -12.15
C GLY A 312 21.16 -2.94 -11.27
N GLY A 313 20.80 -3.59 -10.19
CA GLY A 313 19.80 -3.11 -9.24
C GLY A 313 18.38 -3.36 -9.66
N SER A 314 17.56 -3.78 -8.71
CA SER A 314 16.11 -3.92 -8.87
C SER A 314 15.44 -2.66 -8.30
N MET A 315 14.51 -2.06 -9.03
CA MET A 315 13.77 -0.90 -8.51
C MET A 315 13.04 -1.27 -7.21
N ALA A 316 12.45 -2.44 -7.17
CA ALA A 316 11.73 -2.88 -5.97
C ALA A 316 12.67 -3.01 -4.76
N ALA A 317 13.88 -3.53 -4.97
CA ALA A 317 14.88 -3.60 -3.89
C ALA A 317 15.31 -2.20 -3.45
N GLY A 318 15.45 -1.28 -4.40
CA GLY A 318 15.79 0.10 -4.08
C GLY A 318 14.75 0.77 -3.21
N TRP A 319 13.47 0.55 -3.50
CA TRP A 319 12.40 1.10 -2.67
C TRP A 319 12.36 0.44 -1.28
N MET A 320 12.58 -0.87 -1.21
CA MET A 320 12.64 -1.55 0.09
C MET A 320 13.80 -1.01 0.93
N ARG A 321 14.97 -0.79 0.30
CA ARG A 321 16.12 -0.20 0.99
C ARG A 321 15.78 1.19 1.51
N TRP A 322 15.09 2.00 0.70
CA TRP A 322 14.62 3.33 1.11
C TRP A 322 13.73 3.22 2.36
N ILE A 323 12.75 2.31 2.34
CA ILE A 323 11.86 2.10 3.49
C ILE A 323 12.69 1.74 4.75
N MET A 324 13.62 0.82 4.61
CA MET A 324 14.46 0.40 5.74
C MET A 324 15.24 1.59 6.31
N GLU A 325 15.81 2.41 5.44
CA GLU A 325 16.56 3.60 5.86
C GLU A 325 15.66 4.61 6.58
N GLN A 326 14.46 4.85 6.02
CA GLN A 326 13.51 5.83 6.61
C GLN A 326 13.02 5.39 8.00
N TYR A 327 12.94 4.08 8.25
CA TYR A 327 12.44 3.56 9.52
C TYR A 327 13.55 3.00 10.40
N HIS A 328 14.81 3.31 10.06
CA HIS A 328 16.01 3.05 10.86
C HIS A 328 16.30 1.56 11.07
N PHE A 329 15.93 0.72 10.12
CA PHE A 329 16.38 -0.67 10.07
C PHE A 329 17.69 -0.75 9.29
N ASN A 330 18.67 -1.44 9.82
CA ASN A 330 19.93 -1.69 9.12
C ASN A 330 19.77 -2.93 8.25
N VAL A 331 20.04 -2.80 6.95
CA VAL A 331 19.99 -3.94 6.03
C VAL A 331 21.31 -4.07 5.29
N GLU A 332 21.67 -5.31 4.96
CA GLU A 332 22.82 -5.63 4.13
C GLU A 332 22.31 -6.21 2.81
N LEU A 333 22.82 -5.69 1.68
CA LEU A 333 22.43 -6.22 0.38
C LEU A 333 23.01 -7.63 0.20
N LEU A 334 22.19 -8.52 -0.34
CA LEU A 334 22.52 -9.93 -0.50
C LEU A 334 22.31 -10.35 -1.96
N TYR A 335 23.35 -10.93 -2.55
CA TYR A 335 23.32 -11.33 -3.95
C TYR A 335 23.37 -12.86 -4.08
N ALA A 336 22.96 -13.36 -5.24
CA ALA A 336 22.84 -14.81 -5.47
C ALA A 336 24.13 -15.58 -5.16
N GLN A 337 25.28 -15.03 -5.53
CA GLN A 337 26.57 -15.72 -5.27
C GLN A 337 26.77 -15.98 -3.78
N GLU A 338 26.44 -15.00 -2.94
CA GLU A 338 26.60 -15.15 -1.48
C GLU A 338 25.60 -16.16 -0.92
N ILE A 339 24.38 -16.17 -1.45
CA ILE A 339 23.37 -17.18 -1.07
C ILE A 339 23.91 -18.58 -1.40
N ASP A 340 24.48 -18.75 -2.59
CA ASP A 340 24.97 -20.05 -3.07
C ASP A 340 26.11 -20.59 -2.20
N LYS A 341 26.87 -19.72 -1.54
CA LYS A 341 27.95 -20.13 -0.63
C LYS A 341 27.43 -20.83 0.63
N GLY A 342 26.15 -20.60 0.98
CA GLY A 342 25.55 -21.21 2.15
C GLY A 342 25.93 -20.54 3.46
N ASN A 343 25.71 -21.26 4.57
CA ASN A 343 25.97 -20.78 5.92
C ASN A 343 25.24 -19.47 6.23
N LEU A 344 24.05 -19.30 5.67
CA LEU A 344 23.31 -18.04 5.77
C LEU A 344 22.87 -17.73 7.20
N LYS A 345 22.50 -18.76 7.97
CA LYS A 345 22.03 -18.54 9.36
C LYS A 345 23.13 -18.00 10.26
N GLU A 346 24.38 -18.27 9.96
CA GLU A 346 25.51 -17.69 10.71
C GLU A 346 25.61 -16.18 10.51
N LYS A 347 25.09 -15.67 9.38
CA LYS A 347 25.20 -14.26 9.02
C LYS A 347 23.92 -13.47 9.21
N TYR A 348 22.75 -14.10 9.01
CA TYR A 348 21.48 -13.40 8.94
C TYR A 348 20.40 -14.10 9.78
N ASP A 349 19.41 -13.32 10.17
CA ASP A 349 18.22 -13.81 10.87
C ASP A 349 17.00 -13.72 9.96
N VAL A 350 16.95 -12.72 9.06
CA VAL A 350 15.85 -12.50 8.14
C VAL A 350 16.41 -12.14 6.77
N ILE A 351 15.81 -12.74 5.73
CA ILE A 351 16.13 -12.37 4.34
C ILE A 351 14.86 -11.88 3.66
N LEU A 352 14.95 -10.71 3.01
CA LEU A 352 13.84 -10.07 2.31
C LEU A 352 14.01 -10.27 0.80
N PHE A 353 12.99 -10.83 0.15
CA PHE A 353 12.93 -10.97 -1.31
C PHE A 353 11.77 -10.16 -1.87
N VAL A 354 12.08 -9.07 -2.54
CA VAL A 354 11.09 -8.31 -3.31
C VAL A 354 10.75 -9.07 -4.59
N GLY A 355 9.76 -8.60 -5.35
CA GLY A 355 9.37 -9.26 -6.59
C GLY A 355 10.53 -9.41 -7.56
N GLY A 356 10.49 -10.46 -8.36
CA GLY A 356 11.49 -10.70 -9.40
C GLY A 356 12.70 -11.52 -8.99
N ALA A 357 12.76 -12.02 -7.75
CA ALA A 357 13.95 -12.71 -7.27
C ALA A 357 13.99 -14.18 -7.64
N MET A 358 12.84 -14.84 -7.74
CA MET A 358 12.79 -16.31 -7.84
C MET A 358 12.83 -16.81 -9.28
N PRO A 359 13.37 -18.01 -9.51
CA PRO A 359 13.37 -18.58 -10.86
C PRO A 359 11.98 -19.00 -11.29
N SER A 360 11.77 -19.10 -12.61
CA SER A 360 10.51 -19.53 -13.19
C SER A 360 10.15 -20.96 -12.74
N LEU A 361 8.87 -21.20 -12.52
CA LEU A 361 8.36 -22.54 -12.20
C LEU A 361 8.29 -23.45 -13.43
N GLN A 362 8.31 -22.87 -14.63
CA GLN A 362 8.10 -23.61 -15.88
C GLN A 362 9.38 -23.94 -16.64
N GLY A 363 10.51 -23.89 -15.96
CA GLY A 363 11.79 -24.23 -16.58
C GLY A 363 12.46 -23.08 -17.31
N SER A 364 13.62 -23.36 -17.85
CA SER A 364 14.51 -22.35 -18.39
C SER A 364 13.89 -21.55 -19.54
N GLY A 365 13.32 -20.41 -19.22
CA GLY A 365 13.31 -19.34 -20.19
C GLY A 365 14.78 -19.10 -20.57
N ARG A 366 15.06 -18.95 -21.85
CA ARG A 366 16.40 -18.56 -22.27
C ARG A 366 16.71 -17.22 -21.61
N GLY A 367 17.40 -17.28 -20.49
CA GLY A 367 17.91 -16.07 -19.88
C GLY A 367 18.76 -15.37 -20.92
N LEU A 368 18.46 -14.13 -21.18
CA LEU A 368 19.42 -13.29 -21.88
C LEU A 368 20.69 -13.43 -21.05
N GLY A 369 21.76 -13.89 -21.67
CA GLY A 369 23.03 -14.11 -20.97
C GLY A 369 23.38 -12.90 -20.14
N GLY A 370 23.59 -13.12 -18.86
CA GLY A 370 23.93 -12.03 -17.95
C GLY A 370 25.31 -11.46 -18.29
N PRO A 371 25.73 -10.40 -17.59
CA PRO A 371 27.03 -9.80 -17.82
C PRO A 371 28.12 -10.82 -17.57
N LYS A 372 29.17 -10.77 -18.40
CA LYS A 372 30.31 -11.66 -18.24
C LYS A 372 31.26 -11.09 -17.20
N PRO A 373 31.78 -11.92 -16.29
CA PRO A 373 32.72 -11.42 -15.27
C PRO A 373 33.90 -10.66 -15.86
N GLU A 374 34.46 -11.14 -16.98
CA GLU A 374 35.60 -10.49 -17.61
C GLU A 374 35.30 -9.10 -18.16
N ASP A 375 34.01 -8.81 -18.44
CA ASP A 375 33.59 -7.52 -18.96
C ASP A 375 33.02 -6.60 -17.88
N THR A 376 33.04 -7.04 -16.60
CA THR A 376 32.41 -6.35 -15.49
C THR A 376 33.45 -5.73 -14.55
N PRO A 377 33.31 -4.47 -14.16
CA PRO A 377 34.23 -3.90 -13.16
C PRO A 377 34.26 -4.72 -11.87
N GLU A 378 35.43 -4.82 -11.28
CA GLU A 378 35.68 -5.67 -10.12
C GLU A 378 34.68 -5.49 -8.99
N ALA A 379 34.31 -4.22 -8.72
CA ALA A 379 33.38 -3.90 -7.63
C ALA A 379 31.99 -4.52 -7.79
N PHE A 380 31.60 -4.87 -9.03
CA PHE A 380 30.26 -5.38 -9.32
C PHE A 380 30.23 -6.88 -9.64
N LYS A 381 31.39 -7.52 -9.73
CA LYS A 381 31.45 -8.96 -10.06
C LYS A 381 30.67 -9.82 -9.06
N LYS A 382 30.69 -9.45 -7.79
CA LYS A 382 29.99 -10.19 -6.73
C LYS A 382 28.47 -10.12 -6.85
N THR A 383 27.94 -9.19 -7.65
CA THR A 383 26.49 -9.00 -7.81
C THR A 383 25.92 -9.79 -8.98
N ILE A 384 26.79 -10.39 -9.83
CA ILE A 384 26.36 -11.15 -11.00
C ILE A 384 25.72 -12.47 -10.54
N GLY A 385 24.66 -12.89 -11.22
CA GLY A 385 24.03 -14.18 -10.97
C GLY A 385 22.57 -14.06 -10.59
N ASN A 386 21.90 -15.20 -10.58
CA ASN A 386 20.47 -15.30 -10.29
C ASN A 386 20.23 -16.41 -9.29
N ILE A 387 19.11 -16.29 -8.57
CA ILE A 387 18.64 -17.36 -7.69
C ILE A 387 18.33 -18.57 -8.56
N SER A 388 18.87 -19.72 -8.21
CA SER A 388 18.70 -20.95 -8.98
C SER A 388 18.01 -22.04 -8.17
N VAL A 389 17.33 -22.94 -8.90
CA VAL A 389 16.63 -24.06 -8.27
C VAL A 389 17.62 -25.05 -7.66
N ASP A 390 18.76 -25.28 -8.32
CA ASP A 390 19.71 -26.32 -7.90
C ASP A 390 20.72 -25.87 -6.85
N LYS A 391 21.02 -24.57 -6.76
CA LYS A 391 22.01 -24.06 -5.80
C LYS A 391 21.38 -23.20 -4.72
N SER A 392 20.67 -22.13 -5.11
CA SER A 392 20.15 -21.13 -4.17
C SER A 392 19.02 -21.67 -3.32
N ILE A 393 18.01 -22.30 -3.94
CA ILE A 393 16.82 -22.75 -3.22
C ILE A 393 17.19 -23.73 -2.08
N PRO A 394 18.06 -24.73 -2.28
CA PRO A 394 18.43 -25.59 -1.15
C PRO A 394 19.08 -24.83 0.00
N GLU A 395 19.89 -23.81 -0.28
CA GLU A 395 20.51 -23.02 0.79
C GLU A 395 19.50 -22.18 1.55
N LEU A 396 18.48 -21.64 0.84
CA LEU A 396 17.41 -20.90 1.49
C LEU A 396 16.58 -21.82 2.39
N LYS A 397 16.34 -23.05 1.94
CA LYS A 397 15.66 -24.05 2.76
C LYS A 397 16.45 -24.36 4.05
N LYS A 398 17.76 -24.58 3.92
CA LYS A 398 18.63 -24.82 5.07
C LYS A 398 18.61 -23.65 6.04
N PHE A 399 18.60 -22.42 5.53
CA PHE A 399 18.53 -21.19 6.33
C PHE A 399 17.29 -21.22 7.22
N MET A 400 16.13 -21.51 6.62
CA MET A 400 14.87 -21.56 7.39
C MET A 400 14.85 -22.75 8.34
N GLU A 401 15.31 -23.90 7.91
CA GLU A 401 15.35 -25.09 8.79
C GLU A 401 16.17 -24.82 10.05
N ALA A 402 17.20 -23.99 9.93
CA ALA A 402 18.06 -23.61 11.06
C ALA A 402 17.48 -22.48 11.92
N GLY A 403 16.30 -21.95 11.56
CA GLY A 403 15.62 -20.92 12.35
C GLY A 403 15.57 -19.54 11.72
N GLY A 404 16.09 -19.37 10.50
CA GLY A 404 16.00 -18.12 9.78
C GLY A 404 14.60 -17.89 9.22
N ASN A 405 14.24 -16.64 9.05
CA ASN A 405 12.95 -16.26 8.46
C ASN A 405 13.16 -15.63 7.09
N ILE A 406 12.28 -15.95 6.15
CA ILE A 406 12.31 -15.34 4.82
C ILE A 406 10.98 -14.64 4.59
N LEU A 407 11.03 -13.41 4.08
CA LEU A 407 9.86 -12.65 3.67
C LEU A 407 9.90 -12.48 2.15
N THR A 408 8.83 -12.92 1.48
CA THR A 408 8.71 -12.81 0.04
C THR A 408 7.52 -11.93 -0.34
N ILE A 409 7.68 -11.17 -1.43
CA ILE A 409 6.67 -10.23 -1.92
C ILE A 409 6.41 -10.50 -3.40
N GLY A 410 5.14 -10.42 -3.81
CA GLY A 410 4.76 -10.50 -5.20
C GLY A 410 5.20 -11.80 -5.85
N SER A 411 5.83 -11.71 -7.03
CA SER A 411 6.25 -12.92 -7.75
C SER A 411 7.24 -13.78 -6.99
N SER A 412 7.96 -13.21 -6.02
CA SER A 412 8.92 -13.99 -5.23
C SER A 412 8.24 -14.94 -4.23
N THR A 413 6.92 -14.80 -4.02
CA THR A 413 6.17 -15.77 -3.22
C THR A 413 6.20 -17.17 -3.85
N SER A 414 6.60 -17.28 -5.13
CA SER A 414 6.78 -18.58 -5.77
C SER A 414 7.82 -19.46 -5.06
N LEU A 415 8.63 -18.90 -4.16
CA LEU A 415 9.51 -19.70 -3.31
C LEU A 415 8.73 -20.81 -2.61
N ALA A 416 7.48 -20.55 -2.21
CA ALA A 416 6.63 -21.57 -1.58
C ALA A 416 6.44 -22.80 -2.48
N TYR A 417 6.30 -22.58 -3.79
CA TYR A 417 6.15 -23.67 -4.75
C TYR A 417 7.49 -24.42 -4.95
N HIS A 418 8.58 -23.70 -5.01
CA HIS A 418 9.92 -24.31 -5.11
C HIS A 418 10.23 -25.19 -3.89
N LEU A 419 9.71 -24.82 -2.72
CA LEU A 419 9.85 -25.58 -1.48
C LEU A 419 8.81 -26.70 -1.37
N LYS A 420 7.91 -26.79 -2.34
CA LYS A 420 6.86 -27.79 -2.39
C LYS A 420 5.92 -27.74 -1.16
N LEU A 421 5.66 -26.52 -0.70
CA LEU A 421 4.71 -26.32 0.38
C LEU A 421 3.27 -26.61 -0.10
N PRO A 422 2.37 -27.02 0.81
CA PRO A 422 1.00 -27.36 0.40
C PRO A 422 0.11 -26.14 0.16
N VAL A 423 0.47 -25.36 -0.86
CA VAL A 423 -0.29 -24.21 -1.35
C VAL A 423 -0.45 -24.36 -2.86
N SER A 424 -1.48 -23.71 -3.39
CA SER A 424 -1.73 -23.71 -4.83
C SER A 424 -2.20 -22.34 -5.30
N ASN A 425 -2.19 -22.13 -6.62
CA ASN A 425 -2.60 -20.87 -7.24
C ASN A 425 -4.13 -20.78 -7.23
N ALA A 426 -4.68 -19.78 -6.53
CA ALA A 426 -6.12 -19.56 -6.48
C ALA A 426 -6.66 -18.96 -7.79
N LEU A 427 -5.79 -18.41 -8.64
CA LEU A 427 -6.17 -17.75 -9.89
C LEU A 427 -5.91 -18.67 -11.09
N ALA A 428 -6.35 -19.92 -10.97
CA ALA A 428 -6.14 -20.93 -11.99
C ALA A 428 -7.45 -21.67 -12.27
N GLU A 429 -7.53 -22.27 -13.45
CA GLU A 429 -8.68 -23.07 -13.88
C GLU A 429 -8.21 -24.33 -14.59
N MET A 430 -9.12 -25.31 -14.71
CA MET A 430 -8.85 -26.51 -15.50
C MET A 430 -9.25 -26.25 -16.95
N ASN A 431 -8.35 -26.55 -17.86
CA ASN A 431 -8.62 -26.45 -19.31
C ASN A 431 -8.07 -27.71 -19.98
N ASN A 432 -8.96 -28.49 -20.58
CA ASN A 432 -8.61 -29.75 -21.25
C ASN A 432 -7.81 -30.69 -20.32
N GLY A 433 -8.23 -30.76 -19.06
CA GLY A 433 -7.60 -31.66 -18.07
C GLY A 433 -6.30 -31.15 -17.47
N LYS A 434 -5.85 -29.95 -17.84
CA LYS A 434 -4.63 -29.34 -17.30
C LYS A 434 -4.95 -28.03 -16.60
N GLU A 435 -4.27 -27.79 -15.48
CA GLU A 435 -4.38 -26.54 -14.76
C GLU A 435 -3.65 -25.42 -15.54
N ARG A 436 -4.30 -24.29 -15.68
CA ARG A 436 -3.67 -23.10 -16.28
C ARG A 436 -4.06 -21.85 -15.51
N GLU A 437 -3.26 -20.81 -15.61
CA GLU A 437 -3.63 -19.51 -15.06
C GLU A 437 -4.88 -18.99 -15.77
N LEU A 438 -5.72 -18.26 -15.04
CA LEU A 438 -6.87 -17.61 -15.65
C LEU A 438 -6.39 -16.66 -16.74
N PRO A 439 -6.97 -16.72 -17.95
CA PRO A 439 -6.57 -15.78 -19.01
C PRO A 439 -7.03 -14.36 -18.68
N ASN A 440 -6.37 -13.37 -19.26
CA ASN A 440 -6.67 -11.96 -18.97
C ASN A 440 -8.10 -11.57 -19.37
N GLU A 441 -8.71 -12.29 -20.29
CA GLU A 441 -10.12 -12.05 -20.66
C GLU A 441 -11.08 -12.38 -19.52
N LYS A 442 -10.66 -13.23 -18.58
CA LYS A 442 -11.47 -13.63 -17.42
C LYS A 442 -11.07 -12.93 -16.14
N PHE A 443 -9.77 -12.67 -15.96
CA PHE A 443 -9.25 -12.06 -14.74
C PHE A 443 -8.09 -11.13 -15.11
N TYR A 444 -8.27 -9.84 -14.82
CA TYR A 444 -7.22 -8.87 -15.09
C TYR A 444 -7.34 -7.72 -14.07
N ILE A 445 -6.35 -7.61 -13.20
CA ILE A 445 -6.28 -6.55 -12.19
C ILE A 445 -4.89 -5.94 -12.27
N PRO A 446 -4.69 -4.93 -13.14
CA PRO A 446 -3.43 -4.20 -13.18
C PRO A 446 -3.32 -3.32 -11.93
N GLY A 447 -2.18 -2.68 -11.73
CA GLY A 447 -1.94 -1.87 -10.54
C GLY A 447 -3.17 -1.16 -10.01
N SER A 448 -3.73 -1.69 -8.91
CA SER A 448 -4.99 -1.22 -8.32
C SER A 448 -4.93 -1.45 -6.82
N LEU A 449 -5.81 -0.76 -6.09
CA LEU A 449 -5.88 -0.93 -4.64
C LEU A 449 -7.06 -1.84 -4.31
N MET A 450 -6.76 -2.94 -3.64
CA MET A 450 -7.74 -3.95 -3.24
C MET A 450 -7.80 -4.02 -1.72
N GLN A 451 -8.99 -4.24 -1.17
CA GLN A 451 -9.13 -4.43 0.27
C GLN A 451 -8.88 -5.89 0.63
N ILE A 452 -8.04 -6.11 1.61
CA ILE A 452 -7.85 -7.44 2.21
C ILE A 452 -8.32 -7.41 3.65
N THR A 453 -8.77 -8.58 4.12
CA THR A 453 -9.12 -8.81 5.53
C THR A 453 -7.92 -9.49 6.17
N ILE A 454 -7.61 -9.11 7.40
CA ILE A 454 -6.34 -9.45 8.05
C ILE A 454 -6.61 -10.14 9.39
N ASP A 455 -5.85 -11.20 9.68
CA ASP A 455 -5.78 -11.75 11.03
C ASP A 455 -4.83 -10.88 11.85
N ASN A 456 -5.35 -9.78 12.38
CA ASN A 456 -4.49 -8.83 13.10
C ASN A 456 -4.19 -9.22 14.55
N ASP A 457 -4.65 -10.39 14.99
CA ASP A 457 -4.18 -11.00 16.23
C ASP A 457 -2.87 -11.74 16.01
N ALA A 458 -2.56 -12.13 14.76
CA ALA A 458 -1.30 -12.79 14.44
C ALA A 458 -0.13 -11.83 14.62
N LYS A 459 0.97 -12.33 15.18
CA LYS A 459 2.18 -11.52 15.40
C LYS A 459 2.64 -10.82 14.11
N ALA A 460 2.55 -11.51 12.97
CA ALA A 460 2.98 -10.96 11.68
C ALA A 460 2.19 -9.73 11.25
N ALA A 461 0.99 -9.50 11.82
CA ALA A 461 0.13 -8.39 11.46
C ALA A 461 -0.21 -7.48 12.65
N TRP A 462 0.52 -7.59 13.75
CA TRP A 462 0.27 -6.75 14.92
C TRP A 462 0.32 -5.28 14.55
N GLY A 463 -0.63 -4.52 15.10
CA GLY A 463 -0.76 -3.08 14.87
C GLY A 463 -1.59 -2.72 13.65
N MET A 464 -1.93 -3.70 12.82
CA MET A 464 -2.80 -3.45 11.65
C MET A 464 -4.26 -3.53 12.05
N ARG A 465 -5.11 -2.87 11.27
CA ARG A 465 -6.56 -2.96 11.41
C ARG A 465 -7.04 -4.30 10.83
N LYS A 466 -8.34 -4.60 11.01
CA LYS A 466 -8.96 -5.80 10.44
C LYS A 466 -8.93 -5.81 8.91
N THR A 467 -8.85 -4.64 8.28
CA THR A 467 -8.74 -4.52 6.82
C THR A 467 -7.65 -3.54 6.46
N ALA A 468 -7.12 -3.69 5.25
CA ALA A 468 -6.17 -2.74 4.68
C ALA A 468 -6.39 -2.67 3.18
N ASP A 469 -6.03 -1.53 2.60
CA ASP A 469 -6.00 -1.35 1.15
C ASP A 469 -4.57 -1.62 0.69
N VAL A 470 -4.41 -2.57 -0.23
CA VAL A 470 -3.07 -2.99 -0.66
C VAL A 470 -2.92 -2.83 -2.17
N TYR A 471 -1.69 -2.61 -2.62
CA TYR A 471 -1.38 -2.47 -4.04
C TYR A 471 -1.29 -3.87 -4.66
N PHE A 472 -2.20 -4.14 -5.57
CA PHE A 472 -2.34 -5.42 -6.26
C PHE A 472 -2.05 -5.19 -7.74
N ASP A 473 -1.04 -5.87 -8.27
CA ASP A 473 -0.64 -5.70 -9.67
C ASP A 473 -0.45 -7.08 -10.30
N ASP A 474 -1.55 -7.67 -10.72
CA ASP A 474 -1.57 -9.08 -11.14
C ASP A 474 -0.89 -9.97 -10.13
N SER A 475 -1.14 -9.67 -8.85
CA SER A 475 -0.44 -10.28 -7.73
C SER A 475 -0.85 -11.73 -7.51
N PRO A 476 0.04 -12.57 -6.98
CA PRO A 476 -0.31 -13.95 -6.65
C PRO A 476 -1.37 -14.04 -5.54
N VAL A 477 -2.23 -15.04 -5.66
CA VAL A 477 -3.25 -15.36 -4.66
C VAL A 477 -3.23 -16.88 -4.47
N PHE A 478 -3.43 -17.33 -3.25
CA PHE A 478 -3.19 -18.73 -2.88
C PHE A 478 -4.42 -19.41 -2.31
N HIS A 479 -4.45 -20.75 -2.48
CA HIS A 479 -5.24 -21.65 -1.65
C HIS A 479 -4.26 -22.41 -0.77
N ILE A 480 -4.64 -22.62 0.49
CA ILE A 480 -3.86 -23.44 1.42
C ILE A 480 -4.56 -24.81 1.50
N ALA A 481 -3.80 -25.89 1.39
CA ALA A 481 -4.37 -27.23 1.53
C ALA A 481 -5.04 -27.35 2.90
N PRO A 482 -6.29 -27.89 2.99
CA PRO A 482 -7.02 -27.92 4.27
C PRO A 482 -6.26 -28.62 5.40
N GLY A 483 -5.55 -29.71 5.09
CA GLY A 483 -4.77 -30.41 6.10
C GLY A 483 -3.65 -29.57 6.69
N ALA A 484 -2.98 -28.77 5.87
CA ALA A 484 -1.89 -27.89 6.32
C ALA A 484 -2.42 -26.77 7.21
N GLN A 485 -3.59 -26.21 6.87
CA GLN A 485 -4.20 -25.16 7.68
C GLN A 485 -4.66 -25.73 9.04
N THR A 486 -5.31 -26.87 9.02
CA THR A 486 -5.77 -27.54 10.26
C THR A 486 -4.60 -27.90 11.17
N ALA A 487 -3.50 -28.40 10.59
CA ALA A 487 -2.29 -28.74 11.35
C ALA A 487 -1.53 -27.51 11.85
N GLY A 488 -1.83 -26.33 11.30
CA GLY A 488 -1.17 -25.09 11.70
C GLY A 488 0.19 -24.87 11.07
N SER A 489 0.58 -25.71 10.10
CA SER A 489 1.88 -25.54 9.43
C SER A 489 1.88 -24.35 8.47
N ILE A 490 0.71 -23.99 7.96
CA ILE A 490 0.53 -22.77 7.14
C ILE A 490 -0.68 -22.03 7.70
N LYS A 491 -0.47 -20.76 8.06
CA LYS A 491 -1.52 -19.91 8.64
C LYS A 491 -1.84 -18.77 7.69
N PRO A 492 -3.11 -18.58 7.30
CA PRO A 492 -3.46 -17.41 6.50
C PRO A 492 -3.32 -16.14 7.35
N LEU A 493 -2.69 -15.13 6.80
CA LEU A 493 -2.54 -13.83 7.45
C LEU A 493 -3.53 -12.81 6.90
N ALA A 494 -3.90 -12.96 5.62
CA ALA A 494 -4.81 -12.03 4.96
C ALA A 494 -5.50 -12.74 3.79
N TRP A 495 -6.73 -12.31 3.50
CA TRP A 495 -7.56 -12.94 2.45
C TRP A 495 -8.54 -11.92 1.89
N PHE A 496 -9.17 -12.29 0.77
CA PHE A 496 -10.22 -11.48 0.13
C PHE A 496 -11.58 -11.99 0.62
N ALA A 497 -12.29 -11.15 1.38
CA ALA A 497 -13.49 -11.60 2.12
C ALA A 497 -14.78 -11.58 1.29
N SER A 498 -14.76 -10.97 0.09
CA SER A 498 -15.99 -10.86 -0.72
C SER A 498 -15.65 -10.85 -2.20
N GLU A 499 -16.68 -10.78 -3.03
CA GLU A 499 -16.54 -10.72 -4.49
C GLU A 499 -16.27 -9.31 -4.99
N LYS A 500 -16.31 -8.29 -4.11
CA LYS A 500 -16.17 -6.89 -4.49
C LYS A 500 -15.19 -6.21 -3.52
N THR A 501 -13.91 -6.39 -3.77
CA THR A 501 -12.87 -5.83 -2.90
C THR A 501 -12.08 -4.70 -3.55
N LEU A 502 -12.41 -4.29 -4.77
CA LEU A 502 -11.74 -3.15 -5.40
C LEU A 502 -11.98 -1.88 -4.61
N ARG A 503 -10.91 -1.14 -4.35
CA ARG A 503 -10.99 0.17 -3.68
C ARG A 503 -10.68 1.31 -4.65
N SER A 504 -9.75 1.09 -5.58
CA SER A 504 -9.34 2.12 -6.54
C SER A 504 -8.64 1.44 -7.71
N GLY A 505 -9.11 1.70 -8.93
CA GLY A 505 -8.48 1.17 -10.13
C GLY A 505 -9.40 0.34 -10.99
N TRP A 506 -8.93 -0.83 -11.41
CA TRP A 506 -9.63 -1.71 -12.34
C TRP A 506 -9.48 -3.16 -11.90
N ALA A 507 -10.61 -3.83 -11.66
CA ALA A 507 -10.59 -5.22 -11.19
C ALA A 507 -11.56 -6.07 -12.01
N TRP A 508 -11.13 -6.44 -13.22
CA TRP A 508 -11.91 -7.31 -14.09
C TRP A 508 -11.82 -8.74 -13.56
N GLY A 509 -12.97 -9.34 -13.28
CA GLY A 509 -13.03 -10.71 -12.76
C GLY A 509 -12.71 -10.81 -11.27
N GLN A 510 -12.88 -9.74 -10.52
CA GLN A 510 -12.50 -9.73 -9.10
C GLN A 510 -13.24 -10.76 -8.24
N ALA A 511 -14.38 -11.28 -8.70
CA ALA A 511 -15.10 -12.32 -7.96
C ALA A 511 -14.24 -13.59 -7.77
N TYR A 512 -13.28 -13.85 -8.66
CA TYR A 512 -12.35 -14.97 -8.51
C TYR A 512 -11.47 -14.86 -7.25
N LEU A 513 -11.33 -13.64 -6.71
CA LEU A 513 -10.50 -13.43 -5.52
C LEU A 513 -11.14 -13.94 -4.24
N LYS A 514 -12.48 -14.02 -4.20
CA LYS A 514 -13.18 -14.35 -2.96
C LYS A 514 -12.62 -15.61 -2.30
N ASP A 515 -12.33 -15.51 -1.00
CA ASP A 515 -11.74 -16.56 -0.17
C ASP A 515 -10.30 -16.92 -0.55
N GLY A 516 -9.73 -16.23 -1.54
CA GLY A 516 -8.32 -16.39 -1.87
C GLY A 516 -7.44 -15.81 -0.78
N ILE A 517 -6.29 -16.46 -0.56
CA ILE A 517 -5.34 -16.05 0.48
C ILE A 517 -4.36 -15.05 -0.14
N ALA A 518 -4.31 -13.84 0.43
CA ALA A 518 -3.39 -12.79 -0.03
C ALA A 518 -2.02 -12.90 0.63
N ALA A 519 -1.97 -13.44 1.85
CA ALA A 519 -0.72 -13.56 2.59
C ALA A 519 -0.80 -14.73 3.56
N PHE A 520 0.33 -15.40 3.76
CA PHE A 520 0.40 -16.49 4.73
C PHE A 520 1.78 -16.60 5.38
N ALA A 521 1.83 -17.33 6.49
CA ALA A 521 3.07 -17.69 7.16
C ALA A 521 3.15 -19.22 7.20
N ALA A 522 4.26 -19.78 6.70
CA ALA A 522 4.47 -21.23 6.64
C ALA A 522 5.70 -21.62 7.47
N THR A 523 5.54 -22.62 8.32
CA THR A 523 6.65 -23.17 9.08
C THR A 523 7.55 -23.99 8.18
N VAL A 524 8.86 -23.73 8.20
CA VAL A 524 9.87 -24.50 7.48
C VAL A 524 10.98 -24.81 8.49
N GLY A 525 10.95 -26.03 9.03
CA GLY A 525 11.86 -26.38 10.12
C GLY A 525 11.62 -25.51 11.34
N LYS A 526 12.65 -24.84 11.81
CA LYS A 526 12.58 -23.92 12.96
C LYS A 526 12.23 -22.50 12.54
N GLY A 527 12.24 -22.19 11.25
CA GLY A 527 11.98 -20.86 10.74
C GLY A 527 10.63 -20.74 10.05
N THR A 528 10.39 -19.56 9.48
CA THR A 528 9.11 -19.24 8.86
C THR A 528 9.32 -18.57 7.50
N LEU A 529 8.49 -18.98 6.53
CA LEU A 529 8.35 -18.27 5.27
C LEU A 529 7.10 -17.40 5.36
N PHE A 530 7.29 -16.09 5.19
CA PHE A 530 6.18 -15.13 5.09
C PHE A 530 6.00 -14.80 3.61
N ALA A 531 4.79 -15.01 3.09
CA ALA A 531 4.49 -14.76 1.68
C ALA A 531 3.39 -13.71 1.57
N PHE A 532 3.69 -12.61 0.87
CA PHE A 532 2.75 -11.51 0.64
C PHE A 532 2.56 -11.36 -0.87
N GLY A 533 1.37 -11.73 -1.36
CA GLY A 533 1.05 -11.59 -2.79
C GLY A 533 1.03 -10.13 -3.25
N PRO A 534 0.31 -9.25 -2.54
CA PRO A 534 0.32 -7.83 -2.91
C PRO A 534 1.70 -7.19 -2.77
N GLU A 535 1.89 -6.07 -3.50
CA GLU A 535 3.14 -5.32 -3.49
C GLU A 535 3.18 -4.40 -2.26
N ILE A 536 3.47 -4.96 -1.11
CA ILE A 536 3.36 -4.25 0.18
C ILE A 536 4.43 -3.17 0.38
N SER A 537 5.42 -3.10 -0.49
CA SER A 537 6.46 -2.06 -0.44
C SER A 537 6.48 -1.20 -1.70
N PHE A 538 5.41 -1.19 -2.47
CA PHE A 538 5.34 -0.55 -3.79
C PHE A 538 5.77 0.91 -3.73
N ARG A 539 6.87 1.22 -4.40
CA ARG A 539 7.43 2.59 -4.53
C ARG A 539 7.53 3.35 -3.21
N ALA A 540 7.66 2.65 -2.10
CA ALA A 540 7.68 3.23 -0.75
C ALA A 540 6.44 4.08 -0.45
N GLN A 541 5.34 3.85 -1.16
CA GLN A 541 4.08 4.59 -0.97
C GLN A 541 3.13 3.88 -0.02
N THR A 542 3.25 2.57 0.11
CA THR A 542 2.24 1.72 0.75
C THR A 542 2.42 1.64 2.27
N HIS A 543 2.49 2.80 2.92
CA HIS A 543 2.72 2.88 4.37
C HIS A 543 1.69 2.07 5.17
N GLY A 544 0.48 1.94 4.64
CA GLY A 544 -0.58 1.17 5.30
C GLY A 544 -0.30 -0.32 5.42
N SER A 545 0.65 -0.85 4.64
CA SER A 545 1.03 -2.26 4.70
C SER A 545 2.46 -2.48 5.22
N PHE A 546 3.16 -1.43 5.65
CA PHE A 546 4.56 -1.58 6.11
C PHE A 546 4.69 -2.47 7.33
N LYS A 547 3.67 -2.56 8.18
CA LYS A 547 3.73 -3.41 9.38
C LYS A 547 3.90 -4.89 9.02
N PHE A 548 3.42 -5.32 7.86
CA PHE A 548 3.69 -6.68 7.36
C PHE A 548 5.19 -6.92 7.19
N ILE A 549 5.94 -5.87 6.89
CA ILE A 549 7.40 -5.98 6.79
C ILE A 549 8.02 -5.86 8.18
N PHE A 550 7.71 -4.78 8.90
CA PHE A 550 8.38 -4.43 10.15
C PHE A 550 8.23 -5.49 11.23
N ASN A 551 7.04 -6.11 11.34
CA ASN A 551 6.80 -7.11 12.38
C ASN A 551 7.70 -8.33 12.26
N GLN A 552 8.25 -8.59 11.07
CA GLN A 552 9.09 -9.75 10.82
C GLN A 552 10.58 -9.47 11.08
N LEU A 553 10.95 -8.25 11.46
CA LEU A 553 12.34 -7.80 11.52
C LEU A 553 12.95 -7.79 12.92
N TYR A 554 12.32 -8.48 13.88
CA TYR A 554 12.85 -8.64 15.25
C TYR A 554 12.87 -10.11 15.64
N GLN A 555 13.81 -10.45 16.54
CA GLN A 555 13.89 -11.78 17.14
C GLN A 555 13.09 -11.83 18.44
#